data_a196ab6fefb3364c0d688cf687f06b9e
#
_entry.id   a196ab6fefb3364c0d688cf687f06b9e
#
_cell.length_a   1.000
_cell.length_b   1.000
_cell.length_c   1.000
_cell.angle_alpha   90.00
_cell.angle_beta   90.00
_cell.angle_gamma   90.00
#
_symmetry.space_group_name_H-M   'P 1'
#
loop_
_entity.id
_entity.type
_entity.pdbx_description
1 polymer ?
#
loop_
_entity_poly.entity_id
_entity_poly.type
_entity_poly.pdbx_seq_one_letter_code
_entity_poly.pdbx_strand_id
1 'polypeptide(L)'
;MDQSAVHFAHRFDNVSGSAIREIFKIIAQPGMISFAGGNPSLNALPDRLVSELAVDVLAQNGKAILQYGATEGYAPFLESLHAYAANMLKCEIPAVLPVTGSTQAMDLLCKAMIDPGDTILVENPSFLGNLQCMKLYQANLVPVESDGDGLLPDDLEAKIRQHHPKMLYTIPTFQNPTGKTLPADRRRRIAELANEYHVVVAEDDPYRDLRYTGSPLPSIKSFDTDGWVMFLGSFSKIISPGLRVGFMAGDPSIIRKCTVGKQSTDVHTANLNQAVVDQFIRRGLLPGHIASICAEYGKKMKLMLDQLSAFPGGVSYTKPEGGLFIWAELPENISALDMLTKAIDKKVAFVPGTHFCVGGGHENTIRLNFSNSTEDQIITGMGILKDLIAEAIR
;
A
#
# COMPACT_ATOMS: atom_id res chain seq x y z
N MET A 1 6.72 33.61 16.87
CA MET A 1 7.96 32.82 17.00
C MET A 1 8.80 33.09 15.78
N ASP A 2 10.06 33.46 15.96
CA ASP A 2 11.03 33.49 14.86
C ASP A 2 11.30 32.05 14.45
N GLN A 3 10.85 31.63 13.26
CA GLN A 3 11.00 30.25 12.76
C GLN A 3 12.47 29.85 12.56
N SER A 4 13.39 30.83 12.42
CA SER A 4 14.83 30.60 12.28
C SER A 4 15.50 30.10 13.59
N ALA A 5 14.82 30.28 14.73
CA ALA A 5 15.31 29.84 16.06
C ALA A 5 14.87 28.41 16.45
N VAL A 6 14.06 27.72 15.63
CA VAL A 6 13.59 26.37 15.90
C VAL A 6 14.50 25.36 15.19
N HIS A 7 15.23 24.56 15.97
CA HIS A 7 16.06 23.48 15.44
C HIS A 7 15.26 22.17 15.42
N PHE A 8 14.95 21.69 14.23
CA PHE A 8 14.31 20.38 14.04
C PHE A 8 15.33 19.25 14.08
N ALA A 9 14.86 18.02 14.29
CA ALA A 9 15.72 16.84 14.24
C ALA A 9 16.18 16.59 12.79
N HIS A 10 17.47 16.24 12.60
CA HIS A 10 18.07 16.00 11.29
C HIS A 10 17.34 14.98 10.42
N ARG A 11 16.56 14.07 11.03
CA ARG A 11 15.73 13.12 10.30
C ARG A 11 14.68 13.78 9.40
N PHE A 12 14.37 15.06 9.59
CA PHE A 12 13.42 15.83 8.76
C PHE A 12 14.10 16.63 7.64
N ASP A 13 15.43 16.74 7.60
CA ASP A 13 16.14 17.58 6.63
C ASP A 13 15.87 17.14 5.17
N ASN A 14 15.73 15.84 4.94
CA ASN A 14 15.50 15.24 3.62
C ASN A 14 14.06 14.70 3.43
N VAL A 15 13.13 15.03 4.33
CA VAL A 15 11.73 14.62 4.25
C VAL A 15 10.88 15.86 4.10
N SER A 16 10.62 16.27 2.86
CA SER A 16 9.63 17.30 2.54
C SER A 16 8.22 16.75 2.70
N GLY A 17 7.24 17.62 2.97
CA GLY A 17 5.83 17.24 2.92
C GLY A 17 5.52 16.54 1.59
N SER A 18 4.71 15.46 1.63
CA SER A 18 4.43 14.66 0.44
C SER A 18 3.97 15.53 -0.73
N ALA A 19 4.68 15.49 -1.86
CA ALA A 19 4.24 16.12 -3.11
C ALA A 19 2.81 15.70 -3.49
N ILE A 20 2.42 14.47 -3.14
CA ILE A 20 1.04 13.99 -3.26
C ILE A 20 0.08 14.82 -2.40
N ARG A 21 0.48 15.35 -1.23
CA ARG A 21 -0.40 16.23 -0.44
C ARG A 21 -0.73 17.52 -1.15
N GLU A 22 0.20 18.10 -1.87
CA GLU A 22 -0.08 19.31 -2.67
C GLU A 22 -1.04 18.97 -3.82
N ILE A 23 -0.85 17.83 -4.47
CA ILE A 23 -1.81 17.29 -5.46
C ILE A 23 -3.18 17.07 -4.81
N PHE A 24 -3.26 16.53 -3.57
CA PHE A 24 -4.53 16.35 -2.86
C PHE A 24 -5.26 17.65 -2.55
N LYS A 25 -4.55 18.75 -2.25
CA LYS A 25 -5.19 20.06 -2.08
C LYS A 25 -5.84 20.55 -3.37
N ILE A 26 -5.19 20.30 -4.51
CA ILE A 26 -5.72 20.64 -5.83
C ILE A 26 -6.94 19.77 -6.17
N ILE A 27 -6.87 18.47 -5.89
CA ILE A 27 -7.95 17.50 -6.13
C ILE A 27 -9.23 17.83 -5.34
N ALA A 28 -9.09 18.47 -4.17
CA ALA A 28 -10.23 18.88 -3.36
C ALA A 28 -11.07 20.01 -3.98
N GLN A 29 -10.63 20.61 -5.09
CA GLN A 29 -11.39 21.65 -5.79
C GLN A 29 -12.64 21.07 -6.48
N PRO A 30 -13.77 21.79 -6.47
CA PRO A 30 -14.99 21.36 -7.14
C PRO A 30 -14.78 21.09 -8.64
N GLY A 31 -15.38 20.00 -9.12
CA GLY A 31 -15.33 19.62 -10.52
C GLY A 31 -14.06 18.95 -11.01
N MET A 32 -13.10 18.63 -10.10
CA MET A 32 -11.89 17.91 -10.45
C MET A 32 -12.16 16.41 -10.62
N ILE A 33 -11.75 15.84 -11.74
CA ILE A 33 -11.68 14.41 -11.98
C ILE A 33 -10.33 13.91 -11.49
N SER A 34 -10.31 13.03 -10.48
CA SER A 34 -9.08 12.62 -9.85
C SER A 34 -8.76 11.13 -10.06
N PHE A 35 -7.68 10.87 -10.80
CA PHE A 35 -7.02 9.57 -10.89
C PHE A 35 -5.78 9.48 -9.98
N ALA A 36 -5.58 10.49 -9.10
CA ALA A 36 -4.37 10.57 -8.27
C ALA A 36 -4.51 9.85 -6.92
N GLY A 37 -5.70 9.81 -6.32
CA GLY A 37 -5.91 9.21 -5.00
C GLY A 37 -5.68 7.69 -5.00
N GLY A 38 -5.34 7.14 -3.82
CA GLY A 38 -5.32 5.70 -3.57
C GLY A 38 -6.50 5.26 -2.69
N ASN A 39 -7.59 6.02 -2.73
CA ASN A 39 -8.75 5.81 -1.86
C ASN A 39 -9.74 4.82 -2.50
N PRO A 40 -10.38 3.97 -1.69
CA PRO A 40 -11.58 3.24 -2.12
C PRO A 40 -12.69 4.17 -2.59
N SER A 41 -13.56 3.67 -3.48
CA SER A 41 -14.80 4.35 -3.82
C SER A 41 -15.66 4.61 -2.58
N LEU A 42 -16.30 5.77 -2.49
CA LEU A 42 -17.25 6.03 -1.39
C LEU A 42 -18.41 5.03 -1.38
N ASN A 43 -18.84 4.56 -2.55
CA ASN A 43 -19.91 3.56 -2.68
C ASN A 43 -19.48 2.15 -2.19
N ALA A 44 -18.18 1.88 -2.14
CA ALA A 44 -17.63 0.62 -1.63
C ALA A 44 -17.47 0.62 -0.09
N LEU A 45 -17.69 1.75 0.59
CA LEU A 45 -17.62 1.80 2.04
C LEU A 45 -18.90 1.26 2.67
N PRO A 46 -18.81 0.26 3.58
CA PRO A 46 -19.97 -0.39 4.19
C PRO A 46 -20.49 0.40 5.41
N ASP A 47 -20.83 1.69 5.23
CA ASP A 47 -21.16 2.63 6.30
C ASP A 47 -22.32 2.14 7.20
N ARG A 48 -23.38 1.60 6.59
CA ARG A 48 -24.54 1.04 7.33
C ARG A 48 -24.11 -0.16 8.18
N LEU A 49 -23.36 -1.10 7.59
CA LEU A 49 -22.90 -2.30 8.29
C LEU A 49 -21.93 -1.94 9.41
N VAL A 50 -21.01 -1.01 9.18
CA VAL A 50 -20.10 -0.50 10.23
C VAL A 50 -20.89 0.13 11.37
N SER A 51 -21.93 0.91 11.06
CA SER A 51 -22.82 1.53 12.08
C SER A 51 -23.53 0.46 12.92
N GLU A 52 -24.14 -0.54 12.28
CA GLU A 52 -24.86 -1.64 12.97
C GLU A 52 -23.89 -2.42 13.88
N LEU A 53 -22.72 -2.80 13.37
CA LEU A 53 -21.72 -3.52 14.15
C LEU A 53 -21.17 -2.70 15.33
N ALA A 54 -20.97 -1.40 15.14
CA ALA A 54 -20.52 -0.51 16.23
C ALA A 54 -21.56 -0.41 17.36
N VAL A 55 -22.85 -0.32 17.01
CA VAL A 55 -23.94 -0.33 18.00
C VAL A 55 -23.97 -1.65 18.76
N ASP A 56 -23.91 -2.79 18.06
CA ASP A 56 -23.89 -4.11 18.69
C ASP A 56 -22.72 -4.29 19.66
N VAL A 57 -21.53 -3.91 19.23
CA VAL A 57 -20.30 -3.99 20.01
C VAL A 57 -20.37 -3.15 21.30
N LEU A 58 -20.87 -1.91 21.17
CA LEU A 58 -21.03 -1.00 22.32
C LEU A 58 -22.14 -1.46 23.28
N ALA A 59 -23.21 -2.03 22.77
CA ALA A 59 -24.29 -2.57 23.59
C ALA A 59 -23.83 -3.78 24.42
N GLN A 60 -22.96 -4.64 23.84
CA GLN A 60 -22.48 -5.85 24.51
C GLN A 60 -21.36 -5.58 25.51
N ASN A 61 -20.37 -4.78 25.16
CA ASN A 61 -19.12 -4.58 25.90
C ASN A 61 -18.64 -3.11 25.99
N GLY A 62 -19.56 -2.15 25.90
CA GLY A 62 -19.23 -0.74 25.72
C GLY A 62 -18.23 -0.19 26.74
N LYS A 63 -18.39 -0.50 28.04
CA LYS A 63 -17.47 -0.01 29.08
C LYS A 63 -16.04 -0.54 28.90
N ALA A 64 -15.88 -1.81 28.54
CA ALA A 64 -14.56 -2.40 28.32
C ALA A 64 -13.90 -1.85 27.03
N ILE A 65 -14.70 -1.64 25.99
CA ILE A 65 -14.22 -1.13 24.68
C ILE A 65 -13.80 0.34 24.76
N LEU A 66 -14.47 1.13 25.59
CA LEU A 66 -14.16 2.55 25.78
C LEU A 66 -13.03 2.81 26.80
N GLN A 67 -12.52 1.78 27.46
CA GLN A 67 -11.36 1.86 28.35
C GLN A 67 -10.06 1.58 27.59
N TYR A 68 -8.92 1.92 28.17
CA TYR A 68 -7.61 1.49 27.67
C TYR A 68 -7.55 -0.03 27.52
N GLY A 69 -6.94 -0.48 26.41
CA GLY A 69 -6.71 -1.87 26.12
C GLY A 69 -5.25 -2.29 26.23
N ALA A 70 -4.98 -3.57 26.00
CA ALA A 70 -3.63 -4.08 25.88
C ALA A 70 -3.00 -3.59 24.55
N THR A 71 -1.69 -3.36 24.55
CA THR A 71 -0.94 -2.95 23.36
C THR A 71 -0.97 -4.05 22.29
N GLU A 72 -0.96 -5.29 22.73
CA GLU A 72 -1.07 -6.50 21.89
C GLU A 72 -2.36 -6.55 21.09
N GLY A 73 -3.43 -5.89 21.58
CA GLY A 73 -4.71 -5.76 20.91
C GLY A 73 -5.91 -6.22 21.75
N TYR A 74 -7.10 -6.00 21.21
CA TYR A 74 -8.36 -6.44 21.79
C TYR A 74 -8.46 -7.96 21.71
N ALA A 75 -8.55 -8.67 22.85
CA ALA A 75 -8.43 -10.11 22.94
C ALA A 75 -9.35 -10.91 21.97
N PRO A 76 -10.67 -10.59 21.83
CA PRO A 76 -11.51 -11.28 20.85
C PRO A 76 -11.02 -11.09 19.40
N PHE A 77 -10.52 -9.89 19.08
CA PHE A 77 -9.98 -9.62 17.75
C PHE A 77 -8.67 -10.37 17.50
N LEU A 78 -7.78 -10.48 18.48
CA LEU A 78 -6.55 -11.26 18.34
C LEU A 78 -6.83 -12.71 17.95
N GLU A 79 -7.83 -13.34 18.58
CA GLU A 79 -8.24 -14.70 18.27
C GLU A 79 -8.75 -14.84 16.81
N SER A 80 -9.69 -13.98 16.41
CA SER A 80 -10.25 -14.03 15.06
C SER A 80 -9.24 -13.60 14.00
N LEU A 81 -8.37 -12.63 14.30
CA LEU A 81 -7.31 -12.16 13.42
C LEU A 81 -6.27 -13.25 13.16
N HIS A 82 -5.85 -13.98 14.19
CA HIS A 82 -4.90 -15.07 14.05
C HIS A 82 -5.44 -16.16 13.12
N ALA A 83 -6.68 -16.58 13.33
CA ALA A 83 -7.36 -17.56 12.48
C ALA A 83 -7.55 -17.03 11.04
N TYR A 84 -7.91 -15.76 10.90
CA TYR A 84 -8.04 -15.10 9.59
C TYR A 84 -6.71 -15.06 8.84
N ALA A 85 -5.62 -14.63 9.50
CA ALA A 85 -4.30 -14.54 8.90
C ALA A 85 -3.78 -15.92 8.46
N ALA A 86 -3.88 -16.95 9.33
CA ALA A 86 -3.47 -18.32 9.01
C ALA A 86 -4.25 -18.88 7.80
N ASN A 87 -5.56 -18.68 7.78
CA ASN A 87 -6.39 -19.12 6.64
C ASN A 87 -6.07 -18.37 5.35
N MET A 88 -5.87 -17.05 5.43
CA MET A 88 -5.56 -16.20 4.28
C MET A 88 -4.19 -16.53 3.69
N LEU A 89 -3.16 -16.68 4.53
CA LEU A 89 -1.77 -16.92 4.12
C LEU A 89 -1.48 -18.41 3.84
N LYS A 90 -2.35 -19.31 4.26
CA LYS A 90 -2.19 -20.77 4.11
C LYS A 90 -0.90 -21.31 4.74
N CYS A 91 -0.47 -20.71 5.84
CA CYS A 91 0.67 -21.16 6.64
C CYS A 91 0.42 -20.92 8.13
N GLU A 92 1.25 -21.50 8.97
CA GLU A 92 1.25 -21.21 10.41
C GLU A 92 1.71 -19.78 10.66
N ILE A 93 1.03 -19.10 11.57
CA ILE A 93 1.34 -17.74 11.98
C ILE A 93 1.76 -17.75 13.45
N PRO A 94 3.05 -17.59 13.75
CA PRO A 94 3.53 -17.70 15.14
C PRO A 94 3.03 -16.56 16.04
N ALA A 95 2.88 -15.34 15.50
CA ALA A 95 2.38 -14.18 16.24
C ALA A 95 1.71 -13.16 15.30
N VAL A 96 0.74 -12.44 15.87
CA VAL A 96 0.08 -11.28 15.21
C VAL A 96 0.08 -10.07 16.14
N LEU A 97 0.09 -8.88 15.54
CA LEU A 97 -0.06 -7.60 16.24
C LEU A 97 -1.00 -6.69 15.45
N PRO A 98 -2.17 -6.33 15.98
CA PRO A 98 -3.00 -5.27 15.42
C PRO A 98 -2.28 -3.93 15.41
N VAL A 99 -2.39 -3.21 14.29
CA VAL A 99 -1.76 -1.90 14.08
C VAL A 99 -2.74 -0.89 13.50
N THR A 100 -2.40 0.39 13.62
CA THR A 100 -3.21 1.49 13.11
C THR A 100 -2.96 1.70 11.60
N GLY A 101 -3.24 0.64 10.82
CA GLY A 101 -2.97 0.51 9.39
C GLY A 101 -1.54 0.03 9.09
N SER A 102 -1.29 -0.52 7.88
CA SER A 102 0.01 -1.09 7.48
C SER A 102 1.16 -0.07 7.49
N THR A 103 0.87 1.22 7.36
CA THR A 103 1.88 2.28 7.52
C THR A 103 2.48 2.29 8.94
N GLN A 104 1.67 2.05 9.99
CA GLN A 104 2.21 1.89 11.33
C GLN A 104 3.02 0.60 11.47
N ALA A 105 2.64 -0.48 10.78
CA ALA A 105 3.44 -1.69 10.76
C ALA A 105 4.86 -1.42 10.24
N MET A 106 4.97 -0.66 9.15
CA MET A 106 6.27 -0.26 8.59
C MET A 106 7.06 0.65 9.54
N ASP A 107 6.39 1.63 10.17
CA ASP A 107 7.01 2.51 11.19
C ASP A 107 7.57 1.69 12.37
N LEU A 108 6.81 0.71 12.85
CA LEU A 108 7.24 -0.15 13.97
C LEU A 108 8.39 -1.08 13.57
N LEU A 109 8.40 -1.62 12.34
CA LEU A 109 9.54 -2.39 11.84
C LEU A 109 10.80 -1.53 11.75
N CYS A 110 10.70 -0.34 11.16
CA CYS A 110 11.82 0.59 11.12
C CYS A 110 12.30 0.95 12.52
N LYS A 111 11.39 1.26 13.44
CA LYS A 111 11.70 1.59 14.83
C LYS A 111 12.42 0.45 15.58
N ALA A 112 12.07 -0.80 15.27
CA ALA A 112 12.63 -1.97 15.93
C ALA A 112 13.98 -2.41 15.35
N MET A 113 14.26 -2.10 14.07
CA MET A 113 15.33 -2.76 13.33
C MET A 113 16.33 -1.82 12.65
N ILE A 114 15.98 -0.54 12.43
CA ILE A 114 16.76 0.37 11.58
C ILE A 114 17.43 1.44 12.42
N ASP A 115 18.74 1.48 12.37
CA ASP A 115 19.56 2.58 12.82
C ASP A 115 19.91 3.52 11.64
N PRO A 116 20.27 4.79 11.90
CA PRO A 116 20.70 5.71 10.85
C PRO A 116 21.85 5.15 10.01
N GLY A 117 21.67 5.10 8.69
CA GLY A 117 22.63 4.57 7.72
C GLY A 117 22.46 3.09 7.37
N ASP A 118 21.63 2.34 8.09
CA ASP A 118 21.29 0.97 7.71
C ASP A 118 20.62 0.93 6.33
N THR A 119 20.90 -0.12 5.56
CA THR A 119 20.35 -0.28 4.21
C THR A 119 19.01 -1.04 4.23
N ILE A 120 18.04 -0.49 3.50
CA ILE A 120 16.79 -1.15 3.13
C ILE A 120 16.74 -1.28 1.61
N LEU A 121 16.55 -2.50 1.12
CA LEU A 121 16.26 -2.73 -0.29
C LEU A 121 14.78 -2.45 -0.57
N VAL A 122 14.48 -1.82 -1.70
CA VAL A 122 13.11 -1.45 -2.08
C VAL A 122 12.86 -1.70 -3.56
N GLU A 123 11.63 -1.99 -3.93
CA GLU A 123 11.19 -1.94 -5.32
C GLU A 123 11.36 -0.50 -5.86
N ASN A 124 11.59 -0.36 -7.16
CA ASN A 124 11.65 0.94 -7.83
C ASN A 124 10.89 0.91 -9.15
N PRO A 125 9.74 1.61 -9.23
CA PRO A 125 9.12 2.48 -8.22
C PRO A 125 8.47 1.72 -7.06
N SER A 126 8.22 2.42 -5.92
CA SER A 126 7.59 1.85 -4.73
C SER A 126 6.65 2.83 -4.03
N PHE A 127 5.93 2.37 -3.00
CA PHE A 127 4.93 3.19 -2.30
C PHE A 127 5.56 4.35 -1.53
N LEU A 128 5.27 5.57 -1.98
CA LEU A 128 5.84 6.80 -1.42
C LEU A 128 5.68 6.92 0.10
N GLY A 129 4.53 6.50 0.66
CA GLY A 129 4.29 6.61 2.10
C GLY A 129 5.31 5.83 2.93
N ASN A 130 5.66 4.62 2.51
CA ASN A 130 6.65 3.80 3.20
C ASN A 130 8.09 4.22 2.86
N LEU A 131 8.36 4.70 1.63
CA LEU A 131 9.64 5.32 1.32
C LEU A 131 9.94 6.53 2.22
N GLN A 132 8.93 7.37 2.48
CA GLN A 132 9.07 8.49 3.42
C GLN A 132 9.24 8.03 4.87
N CYS A 133 8.51 7.00 5.29
CA CYS A 133 8.69 6.40 6.61
C CYS A 133 10.14 5.94 6.83
N MET A 134 10.67 5.15 5.90
CA MET A 134 12.07 4.66 5.97
C MET A 134 13.10 5.80 5.99
N LYS A 135 12.88 6.86 5.20
CA LYS A 135 13.74 8.06 5.22
C LYS A 135 13.72 8.80 6.55
N LEU A 136 12.60 8.80 7.29
CA LEU A 136 12.54 9.37 8.65
C LEU A 136 13.42 8.61 9.64
N TYR A 137 13.69 7.33 9.40
CA TYR A 137 14.67 6.54 10.17
C TYR A 137 16.08 6.69 9.62
N GLN A 138 16.31 7.57 8.65
CA GLN A 138 17.60 7.84 8.01
C GLN A 138 18.21 6.59 7.35
N ALA A 139 17.35 5.68 6.88
CA ALA A 139 17.78 4.49 6.16
C ALA A 139 18.37 4.85 4.79
N ASN A 140 19.40 4.10 4.39
CA ASN A 140 19.91 4.12 3.02
C ASN A 140 19.03 3.24 2.14
N LEU A 141 18.25 3.85 1.24
CA LEU A 141 17.36 3.12 0.35
C LEU A 141 18.07 2.73 -0.94
N VAL A 142 18.17 1.43 -1.19
CA VAL A 142 18.80 0.89 -2.40
C VAL A 142 17.74 0.21 -3.27
N PRO A 143 17.56 0.68 -4.52
CA PRO A 143 16.59 0.11 -5.42
C PRO A 143 17.02 -1.27 -5.94
N VAL A 144 16.04 -2.18 -6.05
CA VAL A 144 16.17 -3.47 -6.74
C VAL A 144 15.48 -3.35 -8.10
N GLU A 145 16.13 -3.86 -9.15
CA GLU A 145 15.63 -3.83 -10.51
C GLU A 145 14.33 -4.64 -10.65
N SER A 146 13.49 -4.22 -11.59
CA SER A 146 12.17 -4.81 -11.85
C SER A 146 11.91 -4.89 -13.35
N ASP A 147 11.21 -5.93 -13.77
CA ASP A 147 10.71 -6.10 -15.15
C ASP A 147 9.16 -6.06 -15.22
N GLY A 148 8.59 -6.65 -16.27
CA GLY A 148 7.13 -6.77 -16.46
C GLY A 148 6.41 -7.47 -15.31
N ASP A 149 7.07 -8.43 -14.65
CA ASP A 149 6.55 -9.26 -13.57
C ASP A 149 6.97 -8.77 -12.16
N GLY A 150 7.60 -7.60 -12.07
CA GLY A 150 8.03 -6.98 -10.82
C GLY A 150 9.49 -7.24 -10.48
N LEU A 151 9.83 -7.25 -9.20
CA LEU A 151 11.19 -7.36 -8.67
C LEU A 151 11.93 -8.59 -9.22
N LEU A 152 13.21 -8.38 -9.61
CA LEU A 152 14.12 -9.42 -10.13
C LEU A 152 14.90 -10.08 -8.98
N PRO A 153 14.71 -11.39 -8.71
CA PRO A 153 15.41 -12.08 -7.61
C PRO A 153 16.92 -12.14 -7.78
N ASP A 154 17.44 -12.19 -8.99
CA ASP A 154 18.88 -12.24 -9.24
C ASP A 154 19.55 -10.90 -8.88
N ASP A 155 18.93 -9.77 -9.19
CA ASP A 155 19.42 -8.46 -8.77
C ASP A 155 19.23 -8.28 -7.26
N LEU A 156 18.13 -8.78 -6.67
CA LEU A 156 17.96 -8.81 -5.23
C LEU A 156 19.11 -9.52 -4.53
N GLU A 157 19.50 -10.72 -4.98
CA GLU A 157 20.62 -11.46 -4.41
C GLU A 157 21.95 -10.69 -4.54
N ALA A 158 22.21 -10.10 -5.71
CA ALA A 158 23.38 -9.28 -5.94
C ALA A 158 23.44 -8.07 -4.98
N LYS A 159 22.31 -7.38 -4.80
CA LYS A 159 22.20 -6.24 -3.86
C LYS A 159 22.33 -6.66 -2.40
N ILE A 160 21.80 -7.83 -2.01
CA ILE A 160 21.98 -8.38 -0.65
C ILE A 160 23.46 -8.59 -0.38
N ARG A 161 24.18 -9.24 -1.29
CA ARG A 161 25.63 -9.50 -1.14
C ARG A 161 26.47 -8.21 -1.11
N GLN A 162 26.08 -7.21 -1.90
CA GLN A 162 26.82 -5.95 -2.01
C GLN A 162 26.58 -5.02 -0.83
N HIS A 163 25.33 -4.91 -0.35
CA HIS A 163 24.92 -3.86 0.59
C HIS A 163 24.63 -4.35 2.00
N HIS A 164 24.58 -5.68 2.23
CA HIS A 164 24.27 -6.29 3.52
C HIS A 164 23.05 -5.63 4.21
N PRO A 165 21.86 -5.58 3.54
CA PRO A 165 20.71 -4.83 4.03
C PRO A 165 20.14 -5.46 5.30
N LYS A 166 19.49 -4.64 6.13
CA LYS A 166 18.68 -5.10 7.26
C LYS A 166 17.30 -5.62 6.81
N MET A 167 16.76 -5.04 5.73
CA MET A 167 15.39 -5.31 5.32
C MET A 167 15.22 -5.17 3.80
N LEU A 168 14.30 -5.96 3.25
CA LEU A 168 13.65 -5.75 1.96
C LEU A 168 12.21 -5.29 2.19
N TYR A 169 11.77 -4.21 1.55
CA TYR A 169 10.37 -3.82 1.48
C TYR A 169 9.80 -4.10 0.09
N THR A 170 8.70 -4.84 0.00
CA THR A 170 8.04 -5.20 -1.26
C THR A 170 6.52 -5.26 -1.14
N ILE A 171 5.81 -4.92 -2.23
CA ILE A 171 4.37 -5.07 -2.38
C ILE A 171 4.12 -6.12 -3.46
N PRO A 172 3.99 -7.41 -3.12
CA PRO A 172 4.04 -8.49 -4.11
C PRO A 172 2.76 -8.63 -4.94
N THR A 173 1.65 -8.04 -4.53
CA THR A 173 0.34 -8.20 -5.20
C THR A 173 -0.25 -6.85 -5.56
N PHE A 174 -0.51 -6.63 -6.86
CA PHE A 174 -1.08 -5.37 -7.39
C PHE A 174 -0.34 -4.13 -6.88
N GLN A 175 0.97 -4.18 -7.01
CA GLN A 175 1.94 -3.24 -6.46
C GLN A 175 1.53 -1.77 -6.67
N ASN A 176 1.70 -0.97 -5.65
CA ASN A 176 1.55 0.48 -5.74
C ASN A 176 2.93 1.12 -5.94
N PRO A 177 3.20 1.72 -7.13
CA PRO A 177 2.22 2.29 -8.08
C PRO A 177 1.92 1.46 -9.34
N THR A 178 2.64 0.36 -9.61
CA THR A 178 2.69 -0.25 -10.94
C THR A 178 1.52 -1.16 -11.29
N GLY A 179 0.77 -1.65 -10.31
CA GLY A 179 -0.27 -2.67 -10.50
C GLY A 179 0.28 -4.07 -10.81
N LYS A 180 1.60 -4.26 -10.86
CA LYS A 180 2.24 -5.55 -11.13
C LYS A 180 2.01 -6.54 -10.00
N THR A 181 2.11 -7.82 -10.32
CA THR A 181 1.98 -8.91 -9.33
C THR A 181 3.14 -9.88 -9.51
N LEU A 182 3.93 -10.08 -8.45
CA LEU A 182 5.02 -11.04 -8.44
C LEU A 182 4.50 -12.46 -8.62
N PRO A 183 5.03 -13.25 -9.57
CA PRO A 183 4.70 -14.66 -9.74
C PRO A 183 5.20 -15.51 -8.56
N ALA A 184 4.62 -16.71 -8.42
CA ALA A 184 4.83 -17.57 -7.25
C ALA A 184 6.28 -18.05 -7.10
N ASP A 185 6.98 -18.30 -8.19
CA ASP A 185 8.40 -18.68 -8.21
C ASP A 185 9.30 -17.58 -7.67
N ARG A 186 9.08 -16.32 -8.07
CA ARG A 186 9.81 -15.16 -7.50
C ARG A 186 9.52 -14.98 -6.03
N ARG A 187 8.28 -15.16 -5.58
CA ARG A 187 7.92 -15.08 -4.15
C ARG A 187 8.67 -16.14 -3.34
N ARG A 188 8.73 -17.37 -3.86
CA ARG A 188 9.51 -18.45 -3.25
C ARG A 188 10.99 -18.07 -3.16
N ARG A 189 11.59 -17.59 -4.26
CA ARG A 189 13.00 -17.21 -4.27
C ARG A 189 13.32 -16.09 -3.31
N ILE A 190 12.44 -15.11 -3.16
CA ILE A 190 12.59 -14.02 -2.16
C ILE A 190 12.61 -14.60 -0.73
N ALA A 191 11.71 -15.54 -0.40
CA ALA A 191 11.73 -16.18 0.92
C ALA A 191 13.00 -17.03 1.15
N GLU A 192 13.46 -17.77 0.14
CA GLU A 192 14.73 -18.50 0.21
C GLU A 192 15.91 -17.57 0.46
N LEU A 193 16.01 -16.45 -0.25
CA LEU A 193 17.05 -15.44 -0.05
C LEU A 193 16.96 -14.80 1.35
N ALA A 194 15.74 -14.52 1.84
CA ALA A 194 15.54 -14.01 3.19
C ALA A 194 16.10 -14.97 4.25
N ASN A 195 15.82 -16.27 4.11
CA ASN A 195 16.31 -17.31 5.02
C ASN A 195 17.83 -17.50 4.89
N GLU A 196 18.37 -17.53 3.66
CA GLU A 196 19.80 -17.75 3.39
C GLU A 196 20.69 -16.61 3.93
N TYR A 197 20.24 -15.36 3.73
CA TYR A 197 21.04 -14.19 4.07
C TYR A 197 20.58 -13.48 5.36
N HIS A 198 19.58 -14.01 6.05
CA HIS A 198 19.02 -13.44 7.29
C HIS A 198 18.56 -11.99 7.12
N VAL A 199 17.91 -11.69 6.00
CA VAL A 199 17.33 -10.37 5.68
C VAL A 199 15.84 -10.38 5.98
N VAL A 200 15.36 -9.45 6.80
CA VAL A 200 13.92 -9.32 7.06
C VAL A 200 13.19 -8.84 5.81
N VAL A 201 12.17 -9.55 5.40
CA VAL A 201 11.26 -9.13 4.32
C VAL A 201 9.99 -8.52 4.92
N ALA A 202 9.74 -7.25 4.65
CA ALA A 202 8.48 -6.59 4.92
C ALA A 202 7.55 -6.80 3.70
N GLU A 203 6.72 -7.84 3.75
CA GLU A 203 5.72 -8.14 2.73
C GLU A 203 4.47 -7.30 2.99
N ASP A 204 4.31 -6.16 2.32
CA ASP A 204 3.14 -5.26 2.44
C ASP A 204 2.09 -5.64 1.39
N ASP A 205 0.99 -6.27 1.82
CA ASP A 205 0.01 -6.83 0.88
C ASP A 205 -1.43 -6.37 1.18
N PRO A 206 -1.72 -5.05 1.04
CA PRO A 206 -3.04 -4.49 1.33
C PRO A 206 -4.06 -4.69 0.20
N TYR A 207 -3.64 -5.20 -0.96
CA TYR A 207 -4.47 -5.28 -2.16
C TYR A 207 -4.84 -6.71 -2.56
N ARG A 208 -4.27 -7.76 -1.95
CA ARG A 208 -4.39 -9.17 -2.38
C ARG A 208 -5.83 -9.65 -2.62
N ASP A 209 -6.76 -9.18 -1.80
CA ASP A 209 -8.18 -9.55 -1.88
C ASP A 209 -8.93 -8.82 -3.00
N LEU A 210 -8.34 -7.77 -3.57
CA LEU A 210 -8.90 -6.99 -4.68
C LEU A 210 -8.49 -7.58 -6.04
N ARG A 211 -8.72 -8.88 -6.22
CA ARG A 211 -8.45 -9.59 -7.47
C ARG A 211 -9.70 -9.67 -8.32
N TYR A 212 -9.58 -9.29 -9.59
CA TYR A 212 -10.73 -9.25 -10.54
C TYR A 212 -10.63 -10.34 -11.59
N THR A 213 -9.42 -10.79 -11.92
CA THR A 213 -9.14 -11.87 -12.88
C THR A 213 -8.01 -12.76 -12.38
N GLY A 214 -7.84 -13.94 -12.99
CA GLY A 214 -6.81 -14.90 -12.60
C GLY A 214 -7.11 -15.60 -11.27
N SER A 215 -6.08 -16.17 -10.66
CA SER A 215 -6.17 -16.94 -9.41
C SER A 215 -5.32 -16.33 -8.29
N PRO A 216 -5.72 -16.45 -7.02
CA PRO A 216 -4.89 -16.00 -5.89
C PRO A 216 -3.52 -16.69 -5.90
N LEU A 217 -2.48 -15.91 -5.60
CA LEU A 217 -1.11 -16.42 -5.47
C LEU A 217 -0.73 -16.59 -3.99
N PRO A 218 0.15 -17.55 -3.65
CA PRO A 218 0.68 -17.69 -2.30
C PRO A 218 1.45 -16.44 -1.89
N SER A 219 1.46 -16.10 -0.59
CA SER A 219 2.28 -15.01 -0.06
C SER A 219 3.76 -15.41 -0.02
N ILE A 220 4.66 -14.43 0.06
CA ILE A 220 6.08 -14.69 0.32
C ILE A 220 6.19 -15.40 1.68
N LYS A 221 5.42 -14.94 2.68
CA LYS A 221 5.33 -15.53 4.03
C LYS A 221 5.04 -17.01 4.02
N SER A 222 4.24 -17.52 3.08
CA SER A 222 3.90 -18.95 3.01
C SER A 222 5.08 -19.86 2.59
N PHE A 223 6.16 -19.29 2.09
CA PHE A 223 7.42 -19.98 1.75
C PHE A 223 8.52 -19.78 2.80
N ASP A 224 8.28 -18.97 3.82
CA ASP A 224 9.23 -18.64 4.87
C ASP A 224 9.32 -19.80 5.89
N THR A 225 10.51 -20.37 6.08
CA THR A 225 10.75 -21.49 7.00
C THR A 225 11.38 -21.06 8.32
N ASP A 226 12.09 -19.92 8.34
CA ASP A 226 12.96 -19.52 9.44
C ASP A 226 12.50 -18.24 10.16
N GLY A 227 11.39 -17.64 9.71
CA GLY A 227 10.78 -16.48 10.37
C GLY A 227 11.26 -15.10 9.89
N TRP A 228 11.92 -15.04 8.73
CA TRP A 228 12.46 -13.78 8.18
C TRP A 228 11.44 -12.94 7.40
N VAL A 229 10.26 -13.47 7.10
CA VAL A 229 9.20 -12.71 6.41
C VAL A 229 8.18 -12.20 7.41
N MET A 230 8.01 -10.89 7.47
CA MET A 230 6.99 -10.18 8.22
C MET A 230 5.88 -9.75 7.26
N PHE A 231 4.69 -10.31 7.43
CA PHE A 231 3.52 -9.94 6.65
C PHE A 231 2.83 -8.71 7.23
N LEU A 232 2.52 -7.71 6.39
CA LEU A 232 1.83 -6.48 6.76
C LEU A 232 0.47 -6.43 6.05
N GLY A 233 -0.59 -6.68 6.81
CA GLY A 233 -1.97 -6.71 6.31
C GLY A 233 -2.74 -5.44 6.64
N SER A 234 -3.78 -5.15 5.86
CA SER A 234 -4.62 -3.97 6.06
C SER A 234 -6.07 -4.24 5.72
N PHE A 235 -6.99 -3.77 6.56
CA PHE A 235 -8.43 -3.74 6.27
C PHE A 235 -8.86 -2.45 5.56
N SER A 236 -7.93 -1.54 5.29
CA SER A 236 -8.24 -0.23 4.68
C SER A 236 -8.85 -0.32 3.28
N LYS A 237 -8.53 -1.36 2.51
CA LYS A 237 -8.98 -1.50 1.13
C LYS A 237 -10.16 -2.44 0.96
N ILE A 238 -10.44 -3.25 1.99
CA ILE A 238 -11.48 -4.27 1.98
C ILE A 238 -12.62 -4.01 2.99
N ILE A 239 -12.46 -3.03 3.91
CA ILE A 239 -13.53 -2.54 4.77
C ILE A 239 -13.57 -1.02 4.70
N SER A 240 -12.62 -0.33 5.36
CA SER A 240 -12.60 1.13 5.42
C SER A 240 -11.23 1.67 5.81
N PRO A 241 -10.69 2.64 5.06
CA PRO A 241 -9.46 3.32 5.45
C PRO A 241 -9.64 4.19 6.71
N GLY A 242 -10.87 4.65 7.00
CA GLY A 242 -11.19 5.47 8.15
C GLY A 242 -11.11 4.72 9.49
N LEU A 243 -11.33 3.41 9.50
CA LEU A 243 -11.21 2.59 10.71
C LEU A 243 -9.77 2.46 11.21
N ARG A 244 -8.78 2.66 10.37
CA ARG A 244 -7.37 2.56 10.73
C ARG A 244 -7.00 1.23 11.40
N VAL A 245 -7.43 0.10 10.84
CA VAL A 245 -7.08 -1.25 11.33
C VAL A 245 -6.26 -1.98 10.29
N GLY A 246 -5.12 -2.49 10.72
CA GLY A 246 -4.24 -3.40 10.01
C GLY A 246 -3.60 -4.38 10.97
N PHE A 247 -2.68 -5.18 10.52
CA PHE A 247 -1.95 -6.12 11.37
C PHE A 247 -0.57 -6.45 10.81
N MET A 248 0.29 -6.89 11.71
CA MET A 248 1.56 -7.56 11.40
C MET A 248 1.43 -9.03 11.77
N ALA A 249 2.08 -9.90 10.99
CA ALA A 249 2.15 -11.33 11.29
C ALA A 249 3.54 -11.88 10.97
N GLY A 250 4.13 -12.64 11.88
CA GLY A 250 5.47 -13.19 11.68
C GLY A 250 6.16 -13.65 12.96
N ASP A 251 7.49 -13.48 13.00
CA ASP A 251 8.33 -13.93 14.10
C ASP A 251 7.97 -13.27 15.45
N PRO A 252 7.80 -14.06 16.53
CA PRO A 252 7.39 -13.55 17.84
C PRO A 252 8.41 -12.57 18.47
N SER A 253 9.70 -12.68 18.15
CA SER A 253 10.73 -11.80 18.70
C SER A 253 10.64 -10.41 18.08
N ILE A 254 10.41 -10.32 16.76
CA ILE A 254 10.20 -9.07 16.03
C ILE A 254 8.88 -8.44 16.48
N ILE A 255 7.78 -9.22 16.52
CA ILE A 255 6.47 -8.75 17.00
C ILE A 255 6.57 -8.15 18.41
N ARG A 256 7.30 -8.80 19.32
CA ARG A 256 7.50 -8.29 20.70
C ARG A 256 8.21 -6.94 20.70
N LYS A 257 9.24 -6.74 19.87
CA LYS A 257 9.93 -5.44 19.76
C LYS A 257 9.03 -4.36 19.16
N CYS A 258 8.25 -4.72 18.14
CA CYS A 258 7.25 -3.82 17.56
C CYS A 258 6.16 -3.45 18.59
N THR A 259 5.74 -4.39 19.44
CA THR A 259 4.79 -4.11 20.55
C THR A 259 5.36 -3.11 21.52
N VAL A 260 6.63 -3.24 21.95
CA VAL A 260 7.31 -2.25 22.78
C VAL A 260 7.36 -0.88 22.10
N GLY A 261 7.71 -0.82 20.82
CA GLY A 261 7.68 0.39 20.01
C GLY A 261 6.28 1.03 19.94
N LYS A 262 5.25 0.20 19.81
CA LYS A 262 3.84 0.63 19.76
C LYS A 262 3.37 1.26 21.07
N GLN A 263 3.80 0.72 22.23
CA GLN A 263 3.49 1.29 23.53
C GLN A 263 3.86 2.78 23.64
N SER A 264 4.99 3.16 23.05
CA SER A 264 5.47 4.55 23.04
C SER A 264 4.90 5.40 21.90
N THR A 265 4.14 4.80 20.97
CA THR A 265 3.58 5.50 19.79
C THR A 265 2.11 5.86 20.01
N ASP A 266 1.25 4.88 20.26
CA ASP A 266 -0.20 5.05 20.37
C ASP A 266 -0.85 4.21 21.48
N VAL A 267 -0.03 3.57 22.32
CA VAL A 267 -0.44 2.63 23.39
C VAL A 267 -1.09 1.38 22.83
N HIS A 268 -2.19 1.51 22.08
CA HIS A 268 -2.89 0.43 21.39
C HIS A 268 -3.71 0.98 20.20
N THR A 269 -3.99 0.14 19.22
CA THR A 269 -4.98 0.45 18.19
C THR A 269 -6.37 0.57 18.80
N ALA A 270 -7.19 1.51 18.34
CA ALA A 270 -8.51 1.80 18.92
C ALA A 270 -9.37 0.54 19.07
N ASN A 271 -9.76 0.20 20.31
CA ASN A 271 -10.51 -1.02 20.64
C ASN A 271 -11.84 -1.12 19.89
N LEU A 272 -12.58 -0.02 19.77
CA LEU A 272 -13.84 -0.01 19.03
C LEU A 272 -13.63 -0.44 17.57
N ASN A 273 -12.61 0.07 16.91
CA ASN A 273 -12.33 -0.22 15.52
C ASN A 273 -11.87 -1.68 15.34
N GLN A 274 -11.06 -2.20 16.28
CA GLN A 274 -10.70 -3.61 16.32
C GLN A 274 -11.93 -4.50 16.50
N ALA A 275 -12.83 -4.14 17.43
CA ALA A 275 -14.04 -4.90 17.70
C ALA A 275 -15.02 -4.90 16.51
N VAL A 276 -15.15 -3.81 15.77
CA VAL A 276 -15.95 -3.75 14.54
C VAL A 276 -15.36 -4.69 13.48
N VAL A 277 -14.03 -4.66 13.27
CA VAL A 277 -13.37 -5.57 12.31
C VAL A 277 -13.47 -7.03 12.76
N ASP A 278 -13.36 -7.32 14.07
CA ASP A 278 -13.62 -8.64 14.62
C ASP A 278 -15.00 -9.19 14.22
N GLN A 279 -16.04 -8.35 14.29
CA GLN A 279 -17.38 -8.73 13.90
C GLN A 279 -17.50 -9.02 12.38
N PHE A 280 -16.78 -8.27 11.52
CA PHE A 280 -16.72 -8.59 10.10
C PHE A 280 -16.14 -9.98 9.84
N ILE A 281 -15.10 -10.36 10.59
CA ILE A 281 -14.47 -11.68 10.47
C ILE A 281 -15.40 -12.77 11.05
N ARG A 282 -15.83 -12.65 12.31
CA ARG A 282 -16.59 -13.67 13.02
C ARG A 282 -17.96 -13.95 12.41
N ARG A 283 -18.61 -12.94 11.86
CA ARG A 283 -19.92 -13.08 11.18
C ARG A 283 -19.78 -13.50 9.71
N GLY A 284 -18.57 -13.71 9.20
CA GLY A 284 -18.32 -14.13 7.82
C GLY A 284 -18.77 -13.10 6.78
N LEU A 285 -18.70 -11.80 7.09
CA LEU A 285 -19.20 -10.73 6.24
C LEU A 285 -18.19 -10.30 5.16
N LEU A 286 -16.88 -10.54 5.41
CA LEU A 286 -15.81 -10.14 4.50
C LEU A 286 -15.96 -10.70 3.09
N PRO A 287 -16.18 -12.01 2.86
CA PRO A 287 -16.20 -12.55 1.51
C PRO A 287 -17.26 -11.91 0.61
N GLY A 288 -18.48 -11.73 1.12
CA GLY A 288 -19.56 -11.10 0.36
C GLY A 288 -19.29 -9.63 0.04
N HIS A 289 -18.74 -8.91 1.01
CA HIS A 289 -18.37 -7.49 0.84
C HIS A 289 -17.22 -7.33 -0.17
N ILE A 290 -16.15 -8.12 -0.06
CA ILE A 290 -15.03 -8.13 -1.01
C ILE A 290 -15.50 -8.46 -2.43
N ALA A 291 -16.37 -9.46 -2.58
CA ALA A 291 -16.94 -9.80 -3.90
C ALA A 291 -17.69 -8.61 -4.54
N SER A 292 -18.45 -7.85 -3.74
CA SER A 292 -19.15 -6.65 -4.21
C SER A 292 -18.17 -5.56 -4.68
N ILE A 293 -17.13 -5.29 -3.88
CA ILE A 293 -16.07 -4.32 -4.24
C ILE A 293 -15.35 -4.76 -5.53
N CYS A 294 -14.97 -6.03 -5.61
CA CYS A 294 -14.29 -6.57 -6.79
C CYS A 294 -15.13 -6.47 -8.06
N ALA A 295 -16.44 -6.68 -7.97
CA ALA A 295 -17.36 -6.53 -9.10
C ALA A 295 -17.43 -5.08 -9.60
N GLU A 296 -17.43 -4.09 -8.70
CA GLU A 296 -17.41 -2.66 -9.05
C GLU A 296 -16.07 -2.27 -9.67
N TYR A 297 -14.96 -2.57 -8.98
CA TYR A 297 -13.64 -2.12 -9.41
C TYR A 297 -13.15 -2.82 -10.67
N GLY A 298 -13.53 -4.09 -10.87
CA GLY A 298 -13.21 -4.82 -12.10
C GLY A 298 -13.83 -4.17 -13.34
N LYS A 299 -15.07 -3.66 -13.24
CA LYS A 299 -15.70 -2.89 -14.32
C LYS A 299 -14.96 -1.59 -14.61
N LYS A 300 -14.60 -0.84 -13.57
CA LYS A 300 -13.89 0.43 -13.70
C LYS A 300 -12.47 0.23 -14.27
N MET A 301 -11.76 -0.82 -13.82
CA MET A 301 -10.46 -1.19 -14.37
C MET A 301 -10.57 -1.49 -15.87
N LYS A 302 -11.51 -2.35 -16.25
CA LYS A 302 -11.74 -2.67 -17.66
C LYS A 302 -12.03 -1.41 -18.48
N LEU A 303 -12.91 -0.56 -18.00
CA LEU A 303 -13.26 0.69 -18.69
C LEU A 303 -12.03 1.59 -18.88
N MET A 304 -11.18 1.76 -17.85
CA MET A 304 -9.96 2.57 -17.97
C MET A 304 -8.96 1.95 -18.94
N LEU A 305 -8.79 0.62 -18.96
CA LEU A 305 -7.95 -0.09 -19.93
C LEU A 305 -8.49 0.06 -21.36
N ASP A 306 -9.82 -0.01 -21.56
CA ASP A 306 -10.45 0.22 -22.85
C ASP A 306 -10.17 1.65 -23.36
N GLN A 307 -10.21 2.67 -22.47
CA GLN A 307 -9.83 4.05 -22.82
C GLN A 307 -8.33 4.17 -23.17
N LEU A 308 -7.44 3.54 -22.41
CA LEU A 308 -6.00 3.55 -22.65
C LEU A 308 -5.65 2.89 -24.00
N SER A 309 -6.42 1.90 -24.45
CA SER A 309 -6.19 1.25 -25.75
C SER A 309 -6.34 2.20 -26.95
N ALA A 310 -7.04 3.32 -26.75
CA ALA A 310 -7.25 4.37 -27.76
C ALA A 310 -6.24 5.54 -27.65
N PHE A 311 -5.23 5.41 -26.78
CA PHE A 311 -4.18 6.42 -26.63
C PHE A 311 -3.23 6.42 -27.83
N PRO A 312 -2.54 7.54 -28.11
CA PRO A 312 -1.56 7.63 -29.20
C PRO A 312 -0.47 6.56 -29.10
N GLY A 313 0.10 6.20 -30.23
CA GLY A 313 1.27 5.31 -30.28
C GLY A 313 2.44 5.86 -29.45
N GLY A 314 3.19 4.97 -28.82
CA GLY A 314 4.29 5.30 -27.91
C GLY A 314 3.89 5.38 -26.44
N VAL A 315 2.61 5.22 -26.09
CA VAL A 315 2.15 5.05 -24.71
C VAL A 315 2.07 3.57 -24.39
N SER A 316 2.78 3.13 -23.35
CA SER A 316 2.66 1.79 -22.79
C SER A 316 1.98 1.83 -21.41
N TYR A 317 1.37 0.74 -20.97
CA TYR A 317 0.73 0.67 -19.67
C TYR A 317 0.61 -0.75 -19.15
N THR A 318 0.57 -0.89 -17.82
CA THR A 318 0.34 -2.18 -17.16
C THR A 318 -1.11 -2.63 -17.32
N LYS A 319 -1.32 -3.95 -17.33
CA LYS A 319 -2.65 -4.56 -17.35
C LYS A 319 -2.82 -5.41 -16.09
N PRO A 320 -3.17 -4.77 -14.95
CA PRO A 320 -3.26 -5.46 -13.68
C PRO A 320 -4.44 -6.46 -13.67
N GLU A 321 -4.32 -7.52 -12.87
CA GLU A 321 -5.40 -8.47 -12.60
C GLU A 321 -6.27 -8.06 -11.40
N GLY A 322 -5.94 -6.92 -10.76
CA GLY A 322 -6.60 -6.43 -9.55
C GLY A 322 -6.01 -5.13 -9.03
N GLY A 323 -6.20 -4.85 -7.75
CA GLY A 323 -5.69 -3.65 -7.09
C GLY A 323 -6.47 -2.38 -7.46
N LEU A 324 -5.79 -1.24 -7.46
CA LEU A 324 -6.43 0.07 -7.64
C LEU A 324 -5.79 0.91 -8.74
N PHE A 325 -4.64 0.46 -9.33
CA PHE A 325 -3.77 1.32 -10.12
C PHE A 325 -3.41 0.72 -11.46
N ILE A 326 -3.28 1.60 -12.44
CA ILE A 326 -2.60 1.33 -13.71
C ILE A 326 -1.41 2.28 -13.78
N TRP A 327 -0.26 1.75 -14.18
CA TRP A 327 0.94 2.52 -14.46
C TRP A 327 1.06 2.70 -15.96
N ALA A 328 1.18 3.94 -16.42
CA ALA A 328 1.37 4.23 -17.82
C ALA A 328 2.69 4.99 -18.03
N GLU A 329 3.35 4.67 -19.12
CA GLU A 329 4.58 5.29 -19.59
C GLU A 329 4.28 6.04 -20.88
N LEU A 330 4.58 7.32 -20.87
CA LEU A 330 4.45 8.25 -21.99
C LEU A 330 5.73 8.20 -22.84
N PRO A 331 5.72 8.71 -24.09
CA PRO A 331 6.96 8.90 -24.84
C PRO A 331 8.04 9.63 -24.02
N GLU A 332 9.30 9.23 -24.18
CA GLU A 332 10.43 9.72 -23.36
C GLU A 332 10.59 11.26 -23.33
N ASN A 333 10.17 11.94 -24.40
CA ASN A 333 10.22 13.39 -24.49
C ASN A 333 9.07 14.12 -23.78
N ILE A 334 8.16 13.40 -23.11
CA ILE A 334 7.00 13.99 -22.42
C ILE A 334 7.22 13.92 -20.91
N SER A 335 7.36 15.09 -20.26
CA SER A 335 7.40 15.22 -18.82
C SER A 335 6.00 14.99 -18.22
N ALA A 336 5.87 13.99 -17.32
CA ALA A 336 4.63 13.72 -16.59
C ALA A 336 4.26 14.88 -15.65
N LEU A 337 5.25 15.63 -15.15
CA LEU A 337 5.00 16.78 -14.27
C LEU A 337 4.40 17.96 -15.07
N ASP A 338 4.95 18.24 -16.25
CA ASP A 338 4.39 19.28 -17.14
C ASP A 338 3.01 18.88 -17.64
N MET A 339 2.83 17.59 -17.95
CA MET A 339 1.53 17.03 -18.33
C MET A 339 0.50 17.18 -17.21
N LEU A 340 0.88 16.94 -15.94
CA LEU A 340 0.00 17.15 -14.79
C LEU A 340 -0.48 18.61 -14.71
N THR A 341 0.40 19.59 -14.92
CA THR A 341 0.05 21.00 -14.90
C THR A 341 -1.04 21.30 -15.93
N LYS A 342 -0.85 20.85 -17.18
CA LYS A 342 -1.85 21.01 -18.26
C LYS A 342 -3.17 20.26 -17.96
N ALA A 343 -3.08 19.08 -17.35
CA ALA A 343 -4.26 18.29 -16.98
C ALA A 343 -5.09 18.97 -15.88
N ILE A 344 -4.44 19.59 -14.90
CA ILE A 344 -5.11 20.36 -13.83
C ILE A 344 -5.92 21.52 -14.40
N ASP A 345 -5.40 22.24 -15.40
CA ASP A 345 -6.13 23.31 -16.10
C ASP A 345 -7.41 22.79 -16.77
N LYS A 346 -7.40 21.52 -17.20
CA LYS A 346 -8.55 20.80 -17.75
C LYS A 346 -9.34 20.04 -16.71
N LYS A 347 -9.09 20.26 -15.41
CA LYS A 347 -9.78 19.61 -14.28
C LYS A 347 -9.57 18.10 -14.18
N VAL A 348 -8.40 17.60 -14.60
CA VAL A 348 -7.99 16.21 -14.44
C VAL A 348 -6.69 16.12 -13.65
N ALA A 349 -6.57 15.18 -12.72
CA ALA A 349 -5.35 14.98 -11.93
C ALA A 349 -4.96 13.50 -11.87
N PHE A 350 -3.64 13.25 -11.94
CA PHE A 350 -2.99 11.95 -11.74
C PHE A 350 -1.73 12.13 -10.88
N VAL A 351 -0.95 11.07 -10.64
CA VAL A 351 0.33 11.21 -9.93
C VAL A 351 1.48 10.93 -10.89
N PRO A 352 2.41 11.88 -11.08
CA PRO A 352 3.67 11.64 -11.81
C PRO A 352 4.51 10.56 -11.14
N GLY A 353 5.15 9.71 -11.96
CA GLY A 353 5.86 8.54 -11.49
C GLY A 353 7.12 8.84 -10.70
N THR A 354 7.79 9.95 -10.97
CA THR A 354 9.00 10.39 -10.26
C THR A 354 8.87 10.39 -8.74
N HIS A 355 7.64 10.62 -8.21
CA HIS A 355 7.39 10.64 -6.78
C HIS A 355 7.50 9.27 -6.09
N PHE A 356 7.47 8.19 -6.87
CA PHE A 356 7.55 6.82 -6.35
C PHE A 356 8.97 6.23 -6.47
N CYS A 357 9.93 7.00 -6.97
CA CYS A 357 11.26 6.51 -7.29
C CYS A 357 12.30 6.89 -6.24
N VAL A 358 13.25 5.99 -6.04
CA VAL A 358 14.47 6.25 -5.29
C VAL A 358 15.58 6.59 -6.29
N GLY A 359 16.22 7.75 -6.11
CA GLY A 359 17.32 8.17 -6.99
C GLY A 359 16.89 8.88 -8.27
N GLY A 360 15.58 9.16 -8.46
CA GLY A 360 15.06 9.83 -9.67
C GLY A 360 14.69 8.86 -10.78
N GLY A 361 14.46 9.40 -12.00
CA GLY A 361 14.00 8.63 -13.15
C GLY A 361 12.47 8.58 -13.27
N HIS A 362 11.99 7.92 -14.32
CA HIS A 362 10.57 7.75 -14.61
C HIS A 362 9.80 9.08 -14.82
N GLU A 363 10.48 10.10 -15.40
CA GLU A 363 9.90 11.42 -15.63
C GLU A 363 8.71 11.42 -16.59
N ASN A 364 8.61 10.40 -17.45
CA ASN A 364 7.56 10.20 -18.43
C ASN A 364 6.47 9.23 -17.97
N THR A 365 6.41 8.88 -16.69
CA THR A 365 5.45 7.89 -16.18
C THR A 365 4.36 8.52 -15.31
N ILE A 366 3.18 7.91 -15.32
CA ILE A 366 2.01 8.33 -14.55
C ILE A 366 1.33 7.15 -13.86
N ARG A 367 0.86 7.37 -12.63
CA ARG A 367 -0.03 6.43 -11.94
C ARG A 367 -1.48 6.91 -12.06
N LEU A 368 -2.35 6.01 -12.52
CA LEU A 368 -3.79 6.21 -12.65
C LEU A 368 -4.54 5.32 -11.67
N ASN A 369 -5.41 5.90 -10.85
CA ASN A 369 -6.35 5.18 -9.99
C ASN A 369 -7.71 5.09 -10.68
N PHE A 370 -8.27 3.88 -10.76
CA PHE A 370 -9.59 3.65 -11.35
C PHE A 370 -10.70 3.44 -10.32
N SER A 371 -10.37 3.22 -9.03
CA SER A 371 -11.38 2.82 -8.03
C SER A 371 -12.32 3.93 -7.61
N ASN A 372 -11.83 5.16 -7.46
CA ASN A 372 -12.58 6.27 -6.86
C ASN A 372 -13.49 7.03 -7.83
N SER A 373 -13.12 7.12 -9.11
CA SER A 373 -13.90 7.86 -10.12
C SER A 373 -15.15 7.09 -10.56
N THR A 374 -16.19 7.82 -10.99
CA THR A 374 -17.36 7.23 -11.67
C THR A 374 -16.97 6.80 -13.09
N GLU A 375 -17.81 5.97 -13.73
CA GLU A 375 -17.59 5.54 -15.11
C GLU A 375 -17.55 6.75 -16.08
N ASP A 376 -18.45 7.71 -15.92
CA ASP A 376 -18.46 8.95 -16.72
C ASP A 376 -17.19 9.80 -16.50
N GLN A 377 -16.70 9.87 -15.25
CA GLN A 377 -15.45 10.54 -14.95
C GLN A 377 -14.24 9.84 -15.58
N ILE A 378 -14.24 8.51 -15.62
CA ILE A 378 -13.18 7.75 -16.30
C ILE A 378 -13.20 8.07 -17.79
N ILE A 379 -14.34 8.00 -18.46
CA ILE A 379 -14.48 8.29 -19.90
C ILE A 379 -14.01 9.72 -20.19
N THR A 380 -14.55 10.70 -19.46
CA THR A 380 -14.24 12.11 -19.67
C THR A 380 -12.77 12.44 -19.39
N GLY A 381 -12.26 12.00 -18.23
CA GLY A 381 -10.89 12.31 -17.81
C GLY A 381 -9.84 11.63 -18.68
N MET A 382 -10.07 10.37 -19.07
CA MET A 382 -9.16 9.66 -19.98
C MET A 382 -9.20 10.25 -21.39
N GLY A 383 -10.35 10.74 -21.86
CA GLY A 383 -10.47 11.48 -23.11
C GLY A 383 -9.62 12.75 -23.10
N ILE A 384 -9.69 13.53 -22.03
CA ILE A 384 -8.87 14.75 -21.86
C ILE A 384 -7.37 14.40 -21.85
N LEU A 385 -6.95 13.38 -21.11
CA LEU A 385 -5.55 12.94 -21.07
C LEU A 385 -5.06 12.48 -22.44
N LYS A 386 -5.86 11.72 -23.18
CA LYS A 386 -5.55 11.28 -24.54
C LYS A 386 -5.26 12.46 -25.45
N ASP A 387 -6.12 13.49 -25.44
CA ASP A 387 -5.99 14.67 -26.29
C ASP A 387 -4.72 15.48 -25.94
N LEU A 388 -4.46 15.70 -24.64
CA LEU A 388 -3.25 16.38 -24.16
C LEU A 388 -1.96 15.63 -24.56
N ILE A 389 -1.94 14.30 -24.48
CA ILE A 389 -0.79 13.50 -24.89
C ILE A 389 -0.62 13.56 -26.41
N ALA A 390 -1.72 13.48 -27.17
CA ALA A 390 -1.67 13.63 -28.63
C ALA A 390 -1.15 15.01 -29.08
N GLU A 391 -1.50 16.07 -28.36
CA GLU A 391 -0.94 17.42 -28.59
C GLU A 391 0.56 17.50 -28.27
N ALA A 392 1.01 16.80 -27.23
CA ALA A 392 2.43 16.80 -26.81
C ALA A 392 3.35 15.97 -27.71
N ILE A 393 2.80 15.01 -28.45
CA ILE A 393 3.54 14.17 -29.43
C ILE A 393 3.76 14.91 -30.76
N ARG A 394 2.90 15.89 -31.10
CA ARG A 394 3.01 16.70 -32.35
C ARG A 394 4.10 17.74 -32.23
#